data_f5a43513ea9f2ef497ab2c2804a80813
#
_entry.id   f5a43513ea9f2ef497ab2c2804a80813
#
_cell.length_a   1.000
_cell.length_b   1.000
_cell.length_c   1.000
_cell.angle_alpha   90.00
_cell.angle_beta   90.00
_cell.angle_gamma   90.00
#
_symmetry.space_group_name_H-M   'P 1'
#
loop_
_entity.id
_entity.type
_entity.pdbx_description
1 polymer ?
#
loop_
_entity_poly.entity_id
_entity_poly.type
_entity_poly.pdbx_seq_one_letter_code
_entity_poly.pdbx_strand_id
1 'polypeptide(L)'
;MIYTLDLLANRVPGRAVEVRVPPFGAIQCVEGPRHTRGTPPNVVEVDSRTWILLAAGRESWAEAAETGSLQASGPRADLTGYLPLWSPRPVK
;
A
#
# COMPACT_ATOMS: atom_id res chain seq x y z
N MET A 1 -4.73 -4.84 -11.76
CA MET A 1 -4.91 -4.28 -10.42
C MET A 1 -4.70 -5.30 -9.33
N ILE A 2 -5.41 -6.39 -9.38
CA ILE A 2 -5.27 -7.44 -8.36
C ILE A 2 -3.84 -7.94 -8.30
N TYR A 3 -3.21 -8.07 -9.46
CA TYR A 3 -1.84 -8.55 -9.50
C TYR A 3 -0.88 -7.68 -8.68
N THR A 4 -1.04 -6.36 -8.78
CA THR A 4 -0.13 -5.48 -8.04
C THR A 4 -0.36 -5.54 -6.54
N LEU A 5 -1.61 -5.68 -6.13
CA LEU A 5 -1.90 -5.83 -4.71
C LEU A 5 -1.34 -7.15 -4.18
N ASP A 6 -1.50 -8.21 -4.95
CA ASP A 6 -0.94 -9.50 -4.54
C ASP A 6 0.58 -9.45 -4.48
N LEU A 7 1.19 -8.72 -5.39
CA LEU A 7 2.64 -8.59 -5.39
C LEU A 7 3.11 -7.93 -4.09
N LEU A 8 2.43 -6.88 -3.68
CA LEU A 8 2.78 -6.23 -2.41
C LEU A 8 2.59 -7.20 -1.25
N ALA A 9 1.46 -7.89 -1.21
CA ALA A 9 1.18 -8.82 -0.13
C ALA A 9 2.23 -9.92 -0.05
N ASN A 10 2.73 -10.36 -1.19
CA ASN A 10 3.74 -11.41 -1.20
C ASN A 10 5.11 -10.89 -0.80
N ARG A 11 5.43 -9.65 -1.14
CA ARG A 11 6.72 -9.08 -0.79
C ARG A 11 6.80 -8.69 0.67
N VAL A 12 5.70 -8.24 1.21
CA VAL A 12 5.67 -7.72 2.58
C VAL A 12 4.50 -8.39 3.30
N PRO A 13 4.63 -9.66 3.59
CA PRO A 13 3.50 -10.39 4.19
C PRO A 13 3.21 -9.93 5.61
N GLY A 14 1.97 -10.12 6.01
CA GLY A 14 1.55 -9.76 7.35
C GLY A 14 0.12 -9.27 7.36
N ARG A 15 -0.32 -8.82 8.51
CA ARG A 15 -1.69 -8.38 8.70
C ARG A 15 -1.79 -7.05 9.42
N ALA A 16 -0.69 -6.32 9.50
CA ALA A 16 -0.69 -5.07 10.25
C ALA A 16 -1.33 -3.92 9.49
N VAL A 17 -1.36 -3.99 8.16
CA VAL A 17 -1.87 -2.91 7.33
C VAL A 17 -2.81 -3.48 6.29
N GLU A 18 -3.96 -2.85 6.16
CA GLU A 18 -4.89 -3.19 5.07
C GLU A 18 -4.81 -2.11 4.01
N VAL A 19 -4.57 -2.52 2.78
CA VAL A 19 -4.51 -1.60 1.64
C VAL A 19 -5.77 -1.83 0.80
N ARG A 20 -6.56 -0.78 0.64
CA ARG A 20 -7.83 -0.82 -0.09
C ARG A 20 -7.74 0.01 -1.34
N VAL A 21 -8.11 -0.59 -2.46
CA VAL A 21 -8.14 0.09 -3.75
C VAL A 21 -9.52 -0.14 -4.36
N PRO A 22 -10.52 0.60 -3.90
CA PRO A 22 -11.87 0.38 -4.42
C PRO A 22 -11.94 0.74 -5.90
N PRO A 23 -12.74 0.06 -6.68
CA PRO A 23 -13.58 -1.07 -6.30
C PRO A 23 -12.89 -2.41 -6.51
N PHE A 24 -11.57 -2.42 -6.67
CA PHE A 24 -10.86 -3.61 -7.13
C PHE A 24 -10.54 -4.61 -6.04
N GLY A 25 -10.28 -4.14 -4.83
CA GLY A 25 -10.02 -5.08 -3.77
C GLY A 25 -9.19 -4.50 -2.65
N ALA A 26 -8.81 -5.38 -1.74
CA ALA A 26 -7.99 -5.01 -0.59
C ALA A 26 -7.12 -6.19 -0.23
N ILE A 27 -5.94 -5.89 0.31
CA ILE A 27 -5.03 -6.93 0.82
C ILE A 27 -4.48 -6.47 2.15
N GLN A 28 -3.90 -7.42 2.87
CA GLN A 28 -3.19 -7.12 4.10
C GLN A 28 -1.71 -7.37 3.90
N CYS A 29 -0.90 -6.56 4.53
CA CYS A 29 0.53 -6.69 4.40
C CYS A 29 1.19 -6.14 5.66
N VAL A 30 2.51 -6.25 5.71
CA VAL A 30 3.37 -5.75 6.77
C VAL A 30 3.16 -6.52 8.08
N GLU A 31 4.24 -7.04 8.58
CA GLU A 31 4.22 -7.69 9.87
C GLU A 31 4.11 -6.67 10.98
N GLY A 32 3.44 -7.06 12.04
CA GLY A 32 3.30 -6.18 13.19
C GLY A 32 2.84 -6.95 14.39
N PRO A 33 2.54 -6.24 15.48
CA PRO A 33 2.06 -6.91 16.67
C PRO A 33 0.82 -7.70 16.38
N ARG A 34 0.70 -8.83 17.05
CA ARG A 34 -0.45 -9.67 16.88
C ARG A 34 -1.69 -8.98 17.40
N HIS A 35 -2.76 -9.14 16.68
CA HIS A 35 -4.06 -8.75 17.20
C HIS A 35 -5.02 -9.88 16.93
N THR A 36 -6.01 -10.01 17.79
CA THR A 36 -6.80 -11.21 17.81
C THR A 36 -8.08 -11.12 17.03
N ARG A 37 -8.49 -9.92 16.67
CA ARG A 37 -9.73 -9.79 15.92
C ARG A 37 -9.87 -8.35 15.46
N GLY A 38 -10.89 -8.18 14.62
CA GLY A 38 -11.25 -6.87 14.17
C GLY A 38 -10.46 -6.42 12.98
N THR A 39 -10.67 -5.18 12.67
CA THR A 39 -10.00 -4.54 11.56
C THR A 39 -8.53 -4.33 11.87
N PRO A 40 -7.65 -4.48 10.91
CA PRO A 40 -6.26 -4.13 11.13
C PRO A 40 -6.14 -2.71 11.66
N PRO A 41 -5.17 -2.46 12.54
CA PRO A 41 -5.04 -1.14 13.15
C PRO A 41 -4.57 -0.06 12.20
N ASN A 42 -4.10 -0.44 11.02
CA ASN A 42 -3.59 0.51 10.04
C ASN A 42 -4.30 0.27 8.72
N VAL A 43 -4.75 1.34 8.09
CA VAL A 43 -5.50 1.23 6.85
C VAL A 43 -4.99 2.28 5.88
N VAL A 44 -4.77 1.84 4.64
CA VAL A 44 -4.44 2.72 3.54
C VAL A 44 -5.54 2.57 2.50
N GLU A 45 -6.14 3.69 2.12
CA GLU A 45 -7.13 3.68 1.05
C GLU A 45 -6.66 4.60 -0.05
N VAL A 46 -6.62 4.11 -1.27
CA VAL A 46 -6.08 4.85 -2.39
C VAL A 46 -6.88 4.51 -3.64
N ASP A 47 -7.10 5.50 -4.52
CA ASP A 47 -7.80 5.21 -5.75
C ASP A 47 -6.90 4.40 -6.70
N SER A 48 -7.54 3.76 -7.66
CA SER A 48 -6.84 2.79 -8.51
C SER A 48 -5.75 3.45 -9.35
N ARG A 49 -6.01 4.64 -9.85
CA ARG A 49 -5.00 5.31 -10.67
C ARG A 49 -3.78 5.66 -9.85
N THR A 50 -4.00 6.23 -8.69
CA THR A 50 -2.90 6.60 -7.81
C THR A 50 -2.12 5.38 -7.35
N TRP A 51 -2.83 4.28 -7.07
CA TRP A 51 -2.14 3.05 -6.67
C TRP A 51 -1.17 2.59 -7.75
N ILE A 52 -1.61 2.60 -9.00
CA ILE A 52 -0.75 2.18 -10.10
C ILE A 52 0.47 3.10 -10.22
N LEU A 53 0.26 4.40 -10.07
CA LEU A 53 1.37 5.34 -10.16
C LEU A 53 2.37 5.13 -9.03
N LEU A 54 1.88 4.87 -7.82
CA LEU A 54 2.77 4.58 -6.70
C LEU A 54 3.54 3.29 -6.94
N ALA A 55 2.85 2.26 -7.41
CA ALA A 55 3.47 0.96 -7.63
C ALA A 55 4.55 1.05 -8.69
N ALA A 56 4.36 1.90 -9.67
CA ALA A 56 5.31 2.05 -10.77
C ALA A 56 6.39 3.10 -10.49
N GLY A 57 6.31 3.76 -9.34
CA GLY A 57 7.32 4.76 -9.01
C GLY A 57 7.14 6.09 -9.71
N ARG A 58 5.93 6.36 -10.19
CA ARG A 58 5.65 7.58 -10.94
C ARG A 58 5.03 8.66 -10.10
N GLU A 59 4.66 8.34 -8.88
CA GLU A 59 4.15 9.31 -7.94
C GLU A 59 4.68 8.95 -6.58
N SER A 60 5.03 9.94 -5.77
CA SER A 60 5.54 9.67 -4.44
C SER A 60 4.38 9.52 -3.45
N TRP A 61 4.66 8.83 -2.37
CA TRP A 61 3.70 8.68 -1.28
C TRP A 61 3.26 10.05 -0.76
N ALA A 62 4.24 10.94 -0.57
CA ALA A 62 3.95 12.26 -0.03
C ALA A 62 3.01 13.06 -0.94
N GLU A 63 3.23 12.98 -2.25
CA GLU A 63 2.37 13.68 -3.19
C GLU A 63 0.94 13.15 -3.15
N ALA A 64 0.81 11.84 -3.13
CA ALA A 64 -0.51 11.22 -3.12
C ALA A 64 -1.26 11.57 -1.83
N ALA A 65 -0.57 11.58 -0.71
CA ALA A 65 -1.19 11.92 0.56
C ALA A 65 -1.61 13.38 0.59
N GLU A 66 -0.77 14.24 0.03
CA GLU A 66 -1.03 15.67 0.05
C GLU A 66 -2.25 16.03 -0.79
N THR A 67 -2.43 15.37 -1.93
CA THR A 67 -3.56 15.67 -2.80
C THR A 67 -4.84 14.99 -2.36
N GLY A 68 -4.78 14.14 -1.35
CA GLY A 68 -5.97 13.43 -0.89
C GLY A 68 -6.29 12.18 -1.67
N SER A 69 -5.46 11.83 -2.64
CA SER A 69 -5.67 10.61 -3.42
C SER A 69 -5.38 9.36 -2.61
N LEU A 70 -4.67 9.54 -1.52
CA LEU A 70 -4.30 8.45 -0.64
C LEU A 70 -4.59 8.88 0.79
N GLN A 71 -5.25 8.00 1.53
CA GLN A 71 -5.53 8.24 2.93
C GLN A 71 -4.98 7.10 3.74
N ALA A 72 -4.16 7.44 4.73
CA ALA A 72 -3.51 6.44 5.55
C ALA A 72 -3.78 6.76 7.01
N SER A 73 -4.12 5.75 7.78
CA SER A 73 -4.33 5.92 9.20
C SER A 73 -3.66 4.79 9.95
N GLY A 74 -3.13 5.12 11.13
CA GLY A 74 -2.44 4.15 11.95
C GLY A 74 -0.93 4.32 11.86
N PRO A 75 -0.21 3.88 12.91
CA PRO A 75 1.23 4.15 12.99
C PRO A 75 2.07 3.37 11.97
N ARG A 76 1.52 2.30 11.39
CA ARG A 76 2.28 1.51 10.42
C ARG A 76 1.78 1.70 8.99
N ALA A 77 0.92 2.70 8.76
CA ALA A 77 0.30 2.86 7.46
C ALA A 77 1.18 3.53 6.43
N ASP A 78 2.38 3.96 6.78
CA ASP A 78 3.29 4.57 5.83
C ASP A 78 4.05 3.47 5.09
N LEU A 79 3.73 3.31 3.81
CA LEU A 79 4.33 2.26 3.01
C LEU A 79 5.46 2.76 2.12
N THR A 80 5.99 3.93 2.43
CA THR A 80 7.05 4.51 1.62
C THR A 80 8.22 3.56 1.41
N GLY A 81 8.57 2.80 2.43
CA GLY A 81 9.71 1.91 2.35
C GLY A 81 9.49 0.69 1.47
N TYR A 82 8.24 0.43 1.07
CA TYR A 82 7.91 -0.75 0.28
C TYR A 82 7.55 -0.44 -1.15
N LEU A 83 7.45 0.82 -1.48
CA LEU A 83 7.11 1.25 -2.83
C LEU A 83 8.26 2.01 -3.44
N PRO A 84 8.40 1.99 -4.75
CA PRO A 84 7.53 1.34 -5.73
C PRO A 84 7.75 -0.16 -5.77
N LEU A 85 6.78 -0.85 -6.35
CA LEU A 85 6.91 -2.29 -6.56
C LEU A 85 7.88 -2.60 -7.67
N TRP A 86 7.94 -1.74 -8.64
CA TRP A 86 8.90 -1.85 -9.73
C TRP A 86 9.79 -0.62 -9.72
N SER A 87 11.04 -0.84 -10.04
CA SER A 87 11.91 0.27 -10.30
C SER A 87 11.66 0.75 -11.73
N PRO A 88 11.39 2.04 -11.93
CA PRO A 88 11.13 2.51 -13.29
C PRO A 88 12.35 2.47 -14.17
N ARG A 89 13.50 2.23 -13.59
CA ARG A 89 14.70 2.10 -14.39
C ARG A 89 15.63 1.14 -13.73
N PRO A 90 16.53 0.60 -14.51
CA PRO A 90 17.47 -0.38 -13.97
C PRO A 90 18.31 0.24 -12.89
N VAL A 91 18.62 -0.61 -11.99
CA VAL A 91 19.56 -0.24 -10.99
C VAL A 91 20.92 -0.40 -11.57
N LYS A 92 21.57 0.35 -11.68
CA LYS A 92 22.77 0.24 -12.24
C LYS A 92 23.76 -0.37 -11.60
#